data_e64de3f7affc4743c8a45bd903a0d429
#
_entry.id   e64de3f7affc4743c8a45bd903a0d429
#
_cell.length_a   1.000
_cell.length_b   1.000
_cell.length_c   1.000
_cell.angle_alpha   90.00
_cell.angle_beta   90.00
_cell.angle_gamma   90.00
#
_symmetry.space_group_name_H-M   'P 1'
#
loop_
_entity.id
_entity.type
_entity.pdbx_description
1 polymer ?
#
loop_
_entity_poly.entity_id
_entity_poly.type
_entity_poly.pdbx_seq_one_letter_code
_entity_poly.pdbx_strand_id
1 'polypeptide(L)'
;MMANDFFDFKGRTVFVAGGSSGINLGIADAFARHGASVAILSRSPERIAGALEQLRAHGGAAEGYSADVRDAAAVADALRQAHARFGPIDVLVSGAAGNFLAPALGMSANGFKTVVDIDLLGSFNVLRGAHEFLRKPGASVINLSASQAFVPTPYQAHVCAAKAGVDMLTRTLAMEWGGDGIRVNSIVPGPIEGTEGIRRLAPNDAERARMTERVPLRRYGSLDDIAGIAMVLSSPLGAYVTGVVLPVDGGISLSGPRDFSAAWAATRREG
;
A
#
# COMPACT_ATOMS: atom_id res chain seq x y z
N MET A 1 25.97 -15.96 -2.29
CA MET A 1 25.24 -14.73 -1.94
C MET A 1 24.91 -14.81 -0.46
N MET A 2 25.49 -13.94 0.36
CA MET A 2 25.27 -13.95 1.80
C MET A 2 23.86 -13.47 2.12
N ALA A 3 23.21 -13.96 3.18
CA ALA A 3 21.81 -13.63 3.51
C ALA A 3 21.52 -12.12 3.68
N ASN A 4 22.55 -11.29 3.85
CA ASN A 4 22.43 -9.83 3.97
C ASN A 4 22.27 -9.08 2.62
N ASP A 5 22.51 -9.74 1.47
CA ASP A 5 22.52 -9.05 0.16
C ASP A 5 21.11 -8.85 -0.44
N PHE A 6 20.08 -9.54 0.08
CA PHE A 6 18.73 -9.48 -0.51
C PHE A 6 18.01 -8.15 -0.26
N PHE A 7 18.36 -7.46 0.80
CA PHE A 7 17.72 -6.20 1.21
C PHE A 7 18.68 -5.01 1.14
N ASP A 8 19.70 -5.07 0.29
CA ASP A 8 20.53 -3.90 -0.04
C ASP A 8 19.86 -3.10 -1.16
N PHE A 9 19.37 -1.91 -0.79
CA PHE A 9 18.75 -0.98 -1.75
C PHE A 9 19.64 0.25 -2.02
N LYS A 10 20.93 0.19 -1.69
CA LYS A 10 21.89 1.25 -2.04
C LYS A 10 21.90 1.49 -3.55
N GLY A 11 21.83 2.77 -3.95
CA GLY A 11 21.79 3.17 -5.35
C GLY A 11 20.47 2.86 -6.05
N ARG A 12 19.44 2.39 -5.33
CA ARG A 12 18.07 2.22 -5.84
C ARG A 12 17.24 3.46 -5.56
N THR A 13 16.37 3.79 -6.49
CA THR A 13 15.38 4.87 -6.36
C THR A 13 14.01 4.28 -6.05
N VAL A 14 13.40 4.76 -4.97
CA VAL A 14 12.06 4.37 -4.54
C VAL A 14 11.14 5.57 -4.59
N PHE A 15 10.03 5.47 -5.30
CA PHE A 15 8.99 6.50 -5.36
C PHE A 15 7.72 6.02 -4.65
N VAL A 16 7.20 6.79 -3.69
CA VAL A 16 6.03 6.42 -2.89
C VAL A 16 4.94 7.47 -2.99
N ALA A 17 3.88 7.18 -3.73
CA ALA A 17 2.68 8.01 -3.77
C ALA A 17 1.83 7.80 -2.52
N GLY A 18 1.50 8.89 -1.83
CA GLY A 18 0.88 8.86 -0.49
C GLY A 18 1.90 8.68 0.63
N GLY A 19 3.20 8.88 0.38
CA GLY A 19 4.33 8.53 1.25
C GLY A 19 4.53 9.39 2.50
N SER A 20 3.63 10.32 2.81
CA SER A 20 3.82 11.22 3.96
C SER A 20 3.22 10.75 5.28
N SER A 21 2.60 9.57 5.34
CA SER A 21 2.01 9.04 6.58
C SER A 21 1.66 7.56 6.49
N GLY A 22 1.40 6.94 7.66
CA GLY A 22 0.86 5.59 7.79
C GLY A 22 1.72 4.52 7.10
N ILE A 23 1.05 3.54 6.48
CA ILE A 23 1.69 2.39 5.83
C ILE A 23 2.70 2.83 4.76
N ASN A 24 2.33 3.80 3.94
CA ASN A 24 3.19 4.27 2.85
C ASN A 24 4.47 4.93 3.37
N LEU A 25 4.39 5.72 4.46
CA LEU A 25 5.57 6.27 5.11
C LEU A 25 6.41 5.15 5.74
N GLY A 26 5.79 4.14 6.37
CA GLY A 26 6.51 2.99 6.91
C GLY A 26 7.26 2.21 5.83
N ILE A 27 6.68 2.06 4.64
CA ILE A 27 7.37 1.45 3.49
C ILE A 27 8.53 2.34 3.04
N ALA A 28 8.31 3.64 2.87
CA ALA A 28 9.35 4.61 2.49
C ALA A 28 10.52 4.59 3.48
N ASP A 29 10.22 4.58 4.77
CA ASP A 29 11.19 4.53 5.87
C ASP A 29 12.03 3.26 5.84
N ALA A 30 11.40 2.09 5.64
CA ALA A 30 12.11 0.84 5.52
C ALA A 30 13.10 0.83 4.35
N PHE A 31 12.71 1.31 3.18
CA PHE A 31 13.64 1.43 2.05
C PHE A 31 14.77 2.43 2.32
N ALA A 32 14.49 3.56 2.98
CA ALA A 32 15.51 4.52 3.40
C ALA A 32 16.51 3.91 4.37
N ARG A 33 16.05 3.15 5.38
CA ARG A 33 16.90 2.39 6.32
C ARG A 33 17.83 1.40 5.61
N HIS A 34 17.43 0.89 4.44
CA HIS A 34 18.20 -0.04 3.63
C HIS A 34 18.96 0.62 2.48
N GLY A 35 19.15 1.95 2.57
CA GLY A 35 20.07 2.71 1.70
C GLY A 35 19.50 3.24 0.41
N ALA A 36 18.19 3.11 0.16
CA ALA A 36 17.56 3.68 -1.02
C ALA A 36 17.53 5.21 -1.00
N SER A 37 17.55 5.83 -2.19
CA SER A 37 17.09 7.20 -2.39
C SER A 37 15.57 7.19 -2.48
N VAL A 38 14.89 8.00 -1.68
CA VAL A 38 13.43 7.96 -1.55
C VAL A 38 12.78 9.25 -2.02
N ALA A 39 11.84 9.15 -2.94
CA ALA A 39 10.95 10.22 -3.37
C ALA A 39 9.54 9.95 -2.83
N ILE A 40 8.91 10.93 -2.19
CA ILE A 40 7.53 10.80 -1.73
C ILE A 40 6.64 11.86 -2.40
N LEU A 41 5.40 11.46 -2.70
CA LEU A 41 4.36 12.37 -3.19
C LEU A 41 3.19 12.39 -2.23
N SER A 42 2.70 13.58 -1.88
CA SER A 42 1.53 13.78 -1.03
C SER A 42 0.95 15.17 -1.25
N ARG A 43 -0.26 15.44 -0.73
CA ARG A 43 -0.94 16.74 -0.90
C ARG A 43 -0.51 17.81 0.10
N SER A 44 -0.05 17.42 1.30
CA SER A 44 0.26 18.37 2.39
C SER A 44 1.77 18.61 2.45
N PRO A 45 2.23 19.85 2.17
CA PRO A 45 3.64 20.21 2.31
C PRO A 45 4.16 19.99 3.73
N GLU A 46 3.35 20.25 4.76
CA GLU A 46 3.74 20.12 6.18
C GLU A 46 4.00 18.63 6.52
N ARG A 47 3.13 17.72 6.04
CA ARG A 47 3.33 16.28 6.25
C ARG A 47 4.53 15.75 5.47
N ILE A 48 4.76 16.30 4.28
CA ILE A 48 5.96 15.98 3.48
C ILE A 48 7.21 16.38 4.26
N ALA A 49 7.26 17.59 4.81
CA ALA A 49 8.41 18.08 5.58
C ALA A 49 8.74 17.14 6.75
N GLY A 50 7.75 16.79 7.59
CA GLY A 50 7.96 15.87 8.71
C GLY A 50 8.38 14.46 8.26
N ALA A 51 7.83 13.96 7.15
CA ALA A 51 8.25 12.67 6.59
C ALA A 51 9.70 12.70 6.10
N LEU A 52 10.12 13.81 5.45
CA LEU A 52 11.49 13.97 4.97
C LEU A 52 12.51 14.03 6.11
N GLU A 53 12.18 14.64 7.24
CA GLU A 53 13.05 14.63 8.44
C GLU A 53 13.30 13.19 8.89
N GLN A 54 12.24 12.36 8.99
CA GLN A 54 12.34 10.95 9.35
C GLN A 54 13.20 10.17 8.35
N LEU A 55 12.92 10.30 7.05
CA LEU A 55 13.63 9.56 6.01
C LEU A 55 15.12 9.91 5.94
N ARG A 56 15.45 11.20 6.06
CA ARG A 56 16.84 11.70 6.02
C ARG A 56 17.64 11.32 7.26
N ALA A 57 17.00 11.03 8.38
CA ALA A 57 17.68 10.57 9.59
C ALA A 57 18.44 9.26 9.39
N HIS A 58 18.12 8.48 8.35
CA HIS A 58 18.84 7.26 7.96
C HIS A 58 20.11 7.54 7.12
N GLY A 59 20.44 8.80 6.85
CA GLY A 59 21.63 9.20 6.09
C GLY A 59 21.49 9.10 4.58
N GLY A 60 20.34 8.66 4.06
CA GLY A 60 20.03 8.60 2.64
C GLY A 60 19.46 9.91 2.08
N ALA A 61 19.38 10.00 0.74
CA ALA A 61 18.75 11.12 0.07
C ALA A 61 17.22 10.92 0.03
N ALA A 62 16.46 11.96 0.41
CA ALA A 62 15.00 11.95 0.33
C ALA A 62 14.47 13.29 -0.19
N GLU A 63 13.49 13.23 -1.12
CA GLU A 63 12.80 14.38 -1.71
C GLU A 63 11.28 14.20 -1.63
N GLY A 64 10.56 15.32 -1.56
CA GLY A 64 9.12 15.33 -1.45
C GLY A 64 8.46 16.25 -2.46
N TYR A 65 7.38 15.77 -3.06
CA TYR A 65 6.63 16.48 -4.09
C TYR A 65 5.18 16.67 -3.65
N SER A 66 4.69 17.92 -3.73
CA SER A 66 3.30 18.22 -3.37
C SER A 66 2.41 18.12 -4.61
N ALA A 67 1.56 17.09 -4.65
CA ALA A 67 0.57 16.93 -5.71
C ALA A 67 -0.62 16.08 -5.25
N ASP A 68 -1.76 16.28 -5.89
CA ASP A 68 -2.93 15.41 -5.77
C ASP A 68 -2.86 14.32 -6.86
N VAL A 69 -3.00 13.05 -6.48
CA VAL A 69 -2.97 11.93 -7.43
C VAL A 69 -4.06 11.98 -8.49
N ARG A 70 -5.12 12.78 -8.27
CA ARG A 70 -6.18 13.03 -9.25
C ARG A 70 -5.73 13.94 -10.39
N ASP A 71 -4.68 14.74 -10.18
CA ASP A 71 -4.08 15.60 -11.20
C ASP A 71 -2.94 14.85 -11.89
N ALA A 72 -3.24 14.28 -13.06
CA ALA A 72 -2.28 13.50 -13.84
C ALA A 72 -1.06 14.31 -14.28
N ALA A 73 -1.23 15.62 -14.55
CA ALA A 73 -0.13 16.50 -14.97
C ALA A 73 0.82 16.78 -13.80
N ALA A 74 0.28 17.09 -12.62
CA ALA A 74 1.08 17.30 -11.42
C ALA A 74 1.82 16.01 -10.97
N VAL A 75 1.17 14.84 -11.12
CA VAL A 75 1.81 13.54 -10.87
C VAL A 75 2.96 13.29 -11.84
N ALA A 76 2.75 13.51 -13.14
CA ALA A 76 3.80 13.34 -14.16
C ALA A 76 4.98 14.28 -13.92
N ASP A 77 4.72 15.52 -13.51
CA ASP A 77 5.77 16.49 -13.17
C ASP A 77 6.59 16.03 -11.96
N ALA A 78 5.95 15.57 -10.90
CA ALA A 78 6.62 15.03 -9.71
C ALA A 78 7.51 13.81 -10.04
N LEU A 79 7.02 12.89 -10.88
CA LEU A 79 7.79 11.72 -11.33
C LEU A 79 8.99 12.12 -12.17
N ARG A 80 8.84 13.10 -13.08
CA ARG A 80 9.93 13.64 -13.89
C ARG A 80 11.00 14.29 -13.01
N GLN A 81 10.60 15.08 -12.01
CA GLN A 81 11.54 15.70 -11.06
C GLN A 81 12.27 14.65 -10.23
N ALA A 82 11.58 13.62 -9.73
CA ALA A 82 12.19 12.52 -9.00
C ALA A 82 13.22 11.76 -9.87
N HIS A 83 12.86 11.47 -11.12
CA HIS A 83 13.77 10.85 -12.08
C HIS A 83 15.00 11.72 -12.38
N ALA A 84 14.82 13.03 -12.58
CA ALA A 84 15.93 13.95 -12.79
C ALA A 84 16.87 14.02 -11.57
N ARG A 85 16.34 13.88 -10.36
CA ARG A 85 17.10 13.93 -9.11
C ARG A 85 17.82 12.64 -8.76
N PHE A 86 17.20 11.47 -9.00
CA PHE A 86 17.66 10.16 -8.50
C PHE A 86 17.89 9.13 -9.60
N GLY A 87 17.57 9.44 -10.86
CA GLY A 87 17.64 8.48 -11.96
C GLY A 87 16.41 7.55 -12.03
N PRO A 88 16.53 6.44 -12.78
CA PRO A 88 15.43 5.51 -13.01
C PRO A 88 14.84 4.97 -11.70
N ILE A 89 13.51 4.88 -11.65
CA ILE A 89 12.77 4.38 -10.49
C ILE A 89 12.83 2.86 -10.46
N ASP A 90 13.45 2.30 -9.43
CA ASP A 90 13.56 0.87 -9.21
C ASP A 90 12.32 0.28 -8.52
N VAL A 91 11.73 1.06 -7.61
CA VAL A 91 10.52 0.66 -6.87
C VAL A 91 9.50 1.78 -6.90
N LEU A 92 8.30 1.47 -7.35
CA LEU A 92 7.15 2.38 -7.31
C LEU A 92 6.11 1.84 -6.34
N VAL A 93 5.70 2.65 -5.36
CA VAL A 93 4.58 2.32 -4.45
C VAL A 93 3.44 3.28 -4.71
N SER A 94 2.28 2.75 -5.10
CA SER A 94 1.04 3.50 -5.28
C SER A 94 0.08 3.20 -4.14
N GLY A 95 -0.03 4.13 -3.18
CA GLY A 95 -0.81 3.91 -1.96
C GLY A 95 -1.63 5.12 -1.49
N ALA A 96 -1.77 6.17 -2.30
CA ALA A 96 -2.68 7.25 -1.98
C ALA A 96 -4.12 6.73 -1.92
N ALA A 97 -4.85 7.03 -0.84
CA ALA A 97 -6.21 6.53 -0.65
C ALA A 97 -7.08 7.54 0.11
N GLY A 98 -8.39 7.44 -0.12
CA GLY A 98 -9.42 8.15 0.61
C GLY A 98 -10.47 7.16 1.13
N ASN A 99 -11.01 7.39 2.34
CA ASN A 99 -12.05 6.53 2.90
C ASN A 99 -12.96 7.28 3.87
N PHE A 100 -14.25 6.94 3.83
CA PHE A 100 -15.24 7.33 4.81
C PHE A 100 -16.36 6.27 4.89
N LEU A 101 -17.18 6.29 5.92
CA LEU A 101 -18.30 5.36 6.08
C LEU A 101 -19.60 6.03 5.64
N ALA A 102 -20.35 5.39 4.74
CA ALA A 102 -21.69 5.84 4.36
C ALA A 102 -22.53 4.66 3.85
N PRO A 103 -23.81 4.55 4.25
CA PRO A 103 -24.73 3.60 3.63
C PRO A 103 -24.90 3.94 2.15
N ALA A 104 -25.07 2.94 1.28
CA ALA A 104 -25.15 3.16 -0.17
C ALA A 104 -26.28 4.15 -0.55
N LEU A 105 -27.45 4.06 0.10
CA LEU A 105 -28.57 4.96 -0.13
C LEU A 105 -28.32 6.40 0.37
N GLY A 106 -27.42 6.59 1.34
CA GLY A 106 -27.06 7.91 1.88
C GLY A 106 -25.81 8.50 1.23
N MET A 107 -25.15 7.77 0.33
CA MET A 107 -23.94 8.23 -0.34
C MET A 107 -24.27 9.04 -1.57
N SER A 108 -23.80 10.29 -1.64
CA SER A 108 -23.93 11.07 -2.86
C SER A 108 -23.09 10.52 -4.01
N ALA A 109 -23.51 10.74 -5.26
CA ALA A 109 -22.71 10.38 -6.43
C ALA A 109 -21.29 10.99 -6.39
N ASN A 110 -21.16 12.24 -5.90
CA ASN A 110 -19.88 12.90 -5.74
C ASN A 110 -19.03 12.26 -4.63
N GLY A 111 -19.64 11.79 -3.53
CA GLY A 111 -18.93 11.06 -2.49
C GLY A 111 -18.36 9.74 -3.01
N PHE A 112 -19.14 8.97 -3.76
CA PHE A 112 -18.68 7.76 -4.45
C PHE A 112 -17.53 8.07 -5.41
N LYS A 113 -17.76 9.04 -6.30
CA LYS A 113 -16.77 9.48 -7.29
C LYS A 113 -15.45 9.91 -6.65
N THR A 114 -15.49 10.66 -5.53
CA THR A 114 -14.29 11.16 -4.86
C THR A 114 -13.34 10.03 -4.46
N VAL A 115 -13.86 8.94 -3.93
CA VAL A 115 -13.00 7.80 -3.52
C VAL A 115 -12.50 7.03 -4.74
N VAL A 116 -13.33 6.82 -5.75
CA VAL A 116 -12.90 6.20 -7.02
C VAL A 116 -11.82 7.04 -7.70
N ASP A 117 -11.96 8.36 -7.71
CA ASP A 117 -10.97 9.27 -8.31
C ASP A 117 -9.63 9.23 -7.55
N ILE A 118 -9.65 9.13 -6.21
CA ILE A 118 -8.40 9.06 -5.43
C ILE A 118 -7.77 7.67 -5.55
N ASP A 119 -8.53 6.62 -5.23
CA ASP A 119 -8.00 5.28 -5.04
C ASP A 119 -7.70 4.56 -6.36
N LEU A 120 -8.61 4.66 -7.35
CA LEU A 120 -8.47 3.95 -8.61
C LEU A 120 -7.85 4.83 -9.70
N LEU A 121 -8.48 5.97 -10.04
CA LEU A 121 -7.96 6.86 -11.07
C LEU A 121 -6.60 7.44 -10.67
N GLY A 122 -6.44 7.82 -9.38
CA GLY A 122 -5.16 8.30 -8.84
C GLY A 122 -4.06 7.25 -8.93
N SER A 123 -4.36 5.98 -8.62
CA SER A 123 -3.41 4.89 -8.84
C SER A 123 -3.04 4.73 -10.30
N PHE A 124 -4.02 4.76 -11.21
CA PHE A 124 -3.77 4.71 -12.66
C PHE A 124 -2.88 5.87 -13.13
N ASN A 125 -3.12 7.09 -12.67
CA ASN A 125 -2.30 8.26 -13.01
C ASN A 125 -0.84 8.08 -12.57
N VAL A 126 -0.62 7.58 -11.36
CA VAL A 126 0.73 7.29 -10.82
C VAL A 126 1.41 6.20 -11.64
N LEU A 127 0.74 5.08 -11.88
CA LEU A 127 1.29 3.94 -12.60
C LEU A 127 1.64 4.32 -14.05
N ARG A 128 0.67 4.89 -14.78
CA ARG A 128 0.86 5.31 -16.17
C ARG A 128 1.95 6.37 -16.31
N GLY A 129 1.93 7.38 -15.42
CA GLY A 129 2.93 8.46 -15.45
C GLY A 129 4.34 7.99 -15.11
N ALA A 130 4.47 6.94 -14.30
CA ALA A 130 5.76 6.40 -13.90
C ALA A 130 6.41 5.51 -14.97
N HIS A 131 5.65 4.90 -15.86
CA HIS A 131 6.12 3.84 -16.77
C HIS A 131 7.39 4.21 -17.57
N GLU A 132 7.49 5.43 -18.07
CA GLU A 132 8.66 5.91 -18.80
C GLU A 132 9.92 6.06 -17.94
N PHE A 133 9.74 6.31 -16.63
CA PHE A 133 10.80 6.53 -15.64
C PHE A 133 11.20 5.26 -14.88
N LEU A 134 10.44 4.16 -15.03
CA LEU A 134 10.76 2.89 -14.39
C LEU A 134 12.02 2.28 -14.98
N ARG A 135 12.84 1.65 -14.13
CA ARG A 135 14.01 0.86 -14.59
C ARG A 135 13.54 -0.32 -15.42
N LYS A 136 14.07 -0.44 -16.61
CA LYS A 136 13.79 -1.54 -17.55
C LYS A 136 15.07 -2.22 -17.97
N PRO A 137 15.21 -3.53 -17.79
CA PRO A 137 14.36 -4.38 -16.95
C PRO A 137 14.63 -4.19 -15.45
N GLY A 138 13.71 -4.66 -14.60
CA GLY A 138 13.97 -4.89 -13.18
C GLY A 138 13.13 -4.08 -12.19
N ALA A 139 12.31 -3.11 -12.63
CA ALA A 139 11.47 -2.36 -11.70
C ALA A 139 10.41 -3.24 -11.04
N SER A 140 10.10 -2.90 -9.76
CA SER A 140 9.02 -3.47 -8.97
C SER A 140 7.96 -2.41 -8.68
N VAL A 141 6.74 -2.67 -9.06
CA VAL A 141 5.57 -1.83 -8.79
C VAL A 141 4.69 -2.48 -7.74
N ILE A 142 4.33 -1.74 -6.71
CA ILE A 142 3.50 -2.22 -5.59
C ILE A 142 2.29 -1.30 -5.44
N ASN A 143 1.11 -1.84 -5.59
CA ASN A 143 -0.13 -1.15 -5.27
C ASN A 143 -0.57 -1.48 -3.84
N LEU A 144 -1.10 -0.51 -3.09
CA LEU A 144 -1.76 -0.74 -1.81
C LEU A 144 -3.26 -0.90 -2.04
N SER A 145 -3.72 -2.14 -1.92
CA SER A 145 -5.12 -2.50 -1.95
C SER A 145 -5.71 -2.60 -0.53
N ALA A 146 -6.83 -3.27 -0.39
CA ALA A 146 -7.46 -3.57 0.88
C ALA A 146 -8.36 -4.79 0.73
N SER A 147 -8.69 -5.47 1.83
CA SER A 147 -9.57 -6.65 1.82
C SER A 147 -10.95 -6.36 1.23
N GLN A 148 -11.40 -5.11 1.23
CA GLN A 148 -12.62 -4.64 0.58
C GLN A 148 -12.66 -4.93 -0.93
N ALA A 149 -11.52 -5.17 -1.56
CA ALA A 149 -11.46 -5.56 -2.97
C ALA A 149 -12.15 -6.91 -3.26
N PHE A 150 -12.22 -7.81 -2.26
CA PHE A 150 -12.77 -9.17 -2.39
C PHE A 150 -13.63 -9.62 -1.20
N VAL A 151 -13.64 -8.86 -0.10
CA VAL A 151 -14.54 -9.07 1.04
C VAL A 151 -15.58 -7.95 1.06
N PRO A 152 -16.86 -8.22 0.73
CA PRO A 152 -17.90 -7.23 0.77
C PRO A 152 -17.99 -6.58 2.14
N THR A 153 -17.90 -5.25 2.19
CA THR A 153 -17.87 -4.49 3.43
C THR A 153 -19.01 -3.47 3.42
N PRO A 154 -20.05 -3.63 4.28
CA PRO A 154 -21.12 -2.64 4.41
C PRO A 154 -20.58 -1.23 4.70
N TYR A 155 -21.27 -0.21 4.20
CA TYR A 155 -20.93 1.21 4.34
C TYR A 155 -19.65 1.65 3.58
N GLN A 156 -19.05 0.77 2.76
CA GLN A 156 -17.84 1.05 1.99
C GLN A 156 -17.94 0.66 0.50
N ALA A 157 -19.10 0.76 -0.11
CA ALA A 157 -19.34 0.38 -1.50
C ALA A 157 -18.35 1.05 -2.48
N HIS A 158 -18.01 2.32 -2.27
CA HIS A 158 -17.04 3.08 -3.06
C HIS A 158 -15.61 2.53 -2.92
N VAL A 159 -15.18 2.18 -1.68
CA VAL A 159 -13.86 1.58 -1.43
C VAL A 159 -13.79 0.18 -2.03
N CYS A 160 -14.83 -0.65 -1.84
CA CYS A 160 -14.90 -1.98 -2.45
C CYS A 160 -14.72 -1.92 -3.97
N ALA A 161 -15.47 -1.05 -4.63
CA ALA A 161 -15.39 -0.87 -6.08
C ALA A 161 -13.99 -0.38 -6.52
N ALA A 162 -13.44 0.64 -5.84
CA ALA A 162 -12.15 1.21 -6.18
C ALA A 162 -11.01 0.19 -5.98
N LYS A 163 -10.98 -0.53 -4.86
CA LYS A 163 -9.91 -1.49 -4.55
C LYS A 163 -9.99 -2.75 -5.41
N ALA A 164 -11.20 -3.22 -5.76
CA ALA A 164 -11.37 -4.28 -6.76
C ALA A 164 -10.80 -3.85 -8.12
N GLY A 165 -11.01 -2.59 -8.51
CA GLY A 165 -10.42 -1.99 -9.70
C GLY A 165 -8.89 -1.93 -9.63
N VAL A 166 -8.30 -1.54 -8.49
CA VAL A 166 -6.83 -1.53 -8.27
C VAL A 166 -6.25 -2.94 -8.42
N ASP A 167 -6.91 -3.96 -7.87
CA ASP A 167 -6.44 -5.34 -7.99
C ASP A 167 -6.51 -5.86 -9.43
N MET A 168 -7.55 -5.48 -10.19
CA MET A 168 -7.62 -5.82 -11.62
C MET A 168 -6.57 -5.06 -12.41
N LEU A 169 -6.37 -3.76 -12.13
CA LEU A 169 -5.32 -2.95 -12.75
C LEU A 169 -3.92 -3.57 -12.51
N THR A 170 -3.65 -4.06 -11.29
CA THR A 170 -2.42 -4.77 -10.96
C THR A 170 -2.18 -5.96 -11.89
N ARG A 171 -3.19 -6.81 -12.08
CA ARG A 171 -3.08 -8.00 -12.94
C ARG A 171 -2.92 -7.64 -14.41
N THR A 172 -3.67 -6.65 -14.87
CA THR A 172 -3.60 -6.19 -16.27
C THR A 172 -2.22 -5.63 -16.60
N LEU A 173 -1.70 -4.72 -15.75
CA LEU A 173 -0.40 -4.11 -15.97
C LEU A 173 0.77 -5.10 -15.78
N ALA A 174 0.61 -6.13 -14.95
CA ALA A 174 1.58 -7.21 -14.86
C ALA A 174 1.73 -7.95 -16.20
N MET A 175 0.64 -8.13 -16.93
CA MET A 175 0.67 -8.75 -18.26
C MET A 175 1.24 -7.80 -19.33
N GLU A 176 0.83 -6.54 -19.31
CA GLU A 176 1.26 -5.55 -20.31
C GLU A 176 2.75 -5.19 -20.18
N TRP A 177 3.24 -5.04 -18.94
CA TRP A 177 4.60 -4.54 -18.67
C TRP A 177 5.63 -5.63 -18.39
N GLY A 178 5.18 -6.89 -18.31
CA GLY A 178 6.07 -8.04 -18.12
C GLY A 178 7.15 -8.17 -19.21
N GLY A 179 6.80 -7.82 -20.45
CA GLY A 179 7.75 -7.79 -21.58
C GLY A 179 8.87 -6.76 -21.41
N ASP A 180 8.63 -5.67 -20.68
CA ASP A 180 9.64 -4.66 -20.31
C ASP A 180 10.48 -5.09 -19.08
N GLY A 181 10.20 -6.25 -18.49
CA GLY A 181 10.83 -6.73 -17.27
C GLY A 181 10.37 -6.00 -16.01
N ILE A 182 9.18 -5.38 -16.03
CA ILE A 182 8.55 -4.71 -14.90
C ILE A 182 7.59 -5.69 -14.21
N ARG A 183 7.68 -5.82 -12.90
CA ARG A 183 6.76 -6.63 -12.09
C ARG A 183 5.75 -5.72 -11.39
N VAL A 184 4.47 -6.07 -11.43
CA VAL A 184 3.39 -5.30 -10.81
C VAL A 184 2.62 -6.20 -9.85
N ASN A 185 2.61 -5.85 -8.57
CA ASN A 185 1.96 -6.60 -7.51
C ASN A 185 1.11 -5.70 -6.62
N SER A 186 0.24 -6.28 -5.84
CA SER A 186 -0.58 -5.58 -4.85
C SER A 186 -0.38 -6.19 -3.46
N ILE A 187 -0.28 -5.35 -2.43
CA ILE A 187 -0.32 -5.74 -1.03
C ILE A 187 -1.68 -5.34 -0.47
N VAL A 188 -2.30 -6.26 0.28
CA VAL A 188 -3.58 -6.04 0.98
C VAL A 188 -3.29 -6.03 2.49
N PRO A 189 -3.09 -4.86 3.10
CA PRO A 189 -2.84 -4.78 4.54
C PRO A 189 -4.08 -5.14 5.36
N GLY A 190 -3.86 -5.80 6.49
CA GLY A 190 -4.84 -5.93 7.55
C GLY A 190 -4.91 -4.68 8.45
N PRO A 191 -5.41 -4.81 9.68
CA PRO A 191 -5.40 -3.75 10.67
C PRO A 191 -3.97 -3.49 11.14
N ILE A 192 -3.40 -2.32 10.77
CA ILE A 192 -2.02 -1.94 11.08
C ILE A 192 -2.01 -0.85 12.16
N GLU A 193 -1.27 -1.12 13.24
CA GLU A 193 -1.18 -0.23 14.40
C GLU A 193 -0.63 1.15 14.01
N GLY A 194 -1.07 2.20 14.73
CA GLY A 194 -0.62 3.58 14.52
C GLY A 194 -1.18 4.27 13.28
N THR A 195 -2.02 3.60 12.48
CA THR A 195 -2.61 4.19 11.28
C THR A 195 -3.90 4.97 11.58
N GLU A 196 -4.19 5.98 10.74
CA GLU A 196 -5.43 6.75 10.81
C GLU A 196 -6.67 5.86 10.61
N GLY A 197 -6.56 4.84 9.75
CA GLY A 197 -7.64 3.88 9.53
C GLY A 197 -8.06 3.17 10.81
N ILE A 198 -7.08 2.72 11.61
CA ILE A 198 -7.36 2.06 12.89
C ILE A 198 -7.90 3.03 13.92
N ARG A 199 -7.39 4.26 14.00
CA ARG A 199 -7.94 5.27 14.92
C ARG A 199 -9.43 5.54 14.68
N ARG A 200 -9.87 5.47 13.42
CA ARG A 200 -11.28 5.65 13.04
C ARG A 200 -12.13 4.41 13.26
N LEU A 201 -11.61 3.22 13.00
CA LEU A 201 -12.36 1.95 13.06
C LEU A 201 -12.38 1.33 14.46
N ALA A 202 -11.37 1.60 15.28
CA ALA A 202 -11.24 1.11 16.64
C ALA A 202 -10.82 2.25 17.59
N PRO A 203 -11.73 3.21 17.88
CA PRO A 203 -11.42 4.43 18.61
C PRO A 203 -11.20 4.22 20.11
N ASN A 204 -11.53 3.06 20.67
CA ASN A 204 -11.39 2.73 22.08
C ASN A 204 -10.86 1.30 22.28
N ASP A 205 -10.46 0.97 23.52
CA ASP A 205 -9.83 -0.31 23.84
C ASP A 205 -10.77 -1.51 23.61
N ALA A 206 -12.08 -1.36 23.82
CA ALA A 206 -13.04 -2.43 23.58
C ALA A 206 -13.13 -2.77 22.07
N GLU A 207 -13.20 -1.76 21.21
CA GLU A 207 -13.19 -1.97 19.75
C GLU A 207 -11.82 -2.52 19.28
N ARG A 208 -10.73 -2.08 19.89
CA ARG A 208 -9.39 -2.63 19.64
C ARG A 208 -9.30 -4.10 20.00
N ALA A 209 -9.77 -4.49 21.18
CA ALA A 209 -9.82 -5.87 21.61
C ALA A 209 -10.65 -6.74 20.65
N ARG A 210 -11.87 -6.29 20.30
CA ARG A 210 -12.73 -6.98 19.32
C ARG A 210 -12.05 -7.14 17.95
N MET A 211 -11.34 -6.10 17.48
CA MET A 211 -10.59 -6.19 16.23
C MET A 211 -9.50 -7.24 16.33
N THR A 212 -8.72 -7.24 17.42
CA THR A 212 -7.65 -8.21 17.68
C THR A 212 -8.19 -9.64 17.72
N GLU A 213 -9.35 -9.87 18.35
CA GLU A 213 -10.00 -11.18 18.40
C GLU A 213 -10.42 -11.70 17.01
N ARG A 214 -10.71 -10.80 16.06
CA ARG A 214 -11.05 -11.17 14.69
C ARG A 214 -9.84 -11.50 13.82
N VAL A 215 -8.64 -11.07 14.22
CA VAL A 215 -7.40 -11.40 13.52
C VAL A 215 -6.94 -12.80 13.96
N PRO A 216 -6.82 -13.80 13.08
CA PRO A 216 -6.33 -15.13 13.44
C PRO A 216 -5.00 -15.11 14.19
N LEU A 217 -4.05 -14.25 13.80
CA LEU A 217 -2.77 -14.07 14.49
C LEU A 217 -2.87 -13.30 15.83
N ARG A 218 -4.10 -12.89 16.25
CA ARG A 218 -4.38 -12.26 17.55
C ARG A 218 -3.56 -11.02 17.87
N ARG A 219 -3.15 -10.27 16.85
CA ARG A 219 -2.46 -9.00 16.98
C ARG A 219 -2.77 -8.05 15.82
N TYR A 220 -2.56 -6.78 16.04
CA TYR A 220 -2.39 -5.84 14.94
C TYR A 220 -1.08 -6.13 14.18
N GLY A 221 -1.08 -5.85 12.89
CA GLY A 221 0.16 -5.76 12.14
C GLY A 221 0.91 -4.46 12.49
N SER A 222 2.21 -4.47 12.31
CA SER A 222 3.08 -3.30 12.38
C SER A 222 3.33 -2.72 10.98
N LEU A 223 3.90 -1.53 10.91
CA LEU A 223 4.39 -0.97 9.65
C LEU A 223 5.47 -1.87 9.02
N ASP A 224 6.32 -2.48 9.85
CA ASP A 224 7.37 -3.39 9.40
C ASP A 224 6.83 -4.71 8.82
N ASP A 225 5.67 -5.21 9.28
CA ASP A 225 5.02 -6.37 8.66
C ASP A 225 4.68 -6.12 7.17
N ILE A 226 4.27 -4.89 6.84
CA ILE A 226 3.94 -4.52 5.46
C ILE A 226 5.19 -4.13 4.67
N ALA A 227 6.07 -3.35 5.26
CA ALA A 227 7.31 -2.89 4.63
C ALA A 227 8.25 -4.07 4.29
N GLY A 228 8.33 -5.08 5.16
CA GLY A 228 9.10 -6.30 4.91
C GLY A 228 8.64 -7.02 3.64
N ILE A 229 7.34 -7.16 3.45
CA ILE A 229 6.78 -7.77 2.23
C ILE A 229 7.02 -6.88 1.00
N ALA A 230 6.92 -5.55 1.14
CA ALA A 230 7.25 -4.63 0.04
C ALA A 230 8.71 -4.79 -0.39
N MET A 231 9.64 -4.93 0.56
CA MET A 231 11.05 -5.19 0.28
C MET A 231 11.27 -6.57 -0.36
N VAL A 232 10.61 -7.63 0.12
CA VAL A 232 10.68 -8.96 -0.52
C VAL A 232 10.24 -8.91 -1.97
N LEU A 233 9.09 -8.29 -2.26
CA LEU A 233 8.58 -8.13 -3.63
C LEU A 233 9.49 -7.27 -4.51
N SER A 234 10.30 -6.40 -3.92
CA SER A 234 11.21 -5.50 -4.64
C SER A 234 12.66 -6.03 -4.70
N SER A 235 12.96 -7.12 -4.02
CA SER A 235 14.26 -7.77 -3.97
C SER A 235 14.39 -8.90 -5.00
N PRO A 236 15.58 -9.51 -5.16
CA PRO A 236 15.75 -10.72 -5.95
C PRO A 236 14.86 -11.90 -5.52
N LEU A 237 14.41 -11.94 -4.27
CA LEU A 237 13.49 -12.97 -3.77
C LEU A 237 12.12 -12.91 -4.47
N GLY A 238 11.68 -11.73 -4.88
CA GLY A 238 10.45 -11.50 -5.62
C GLY A 238 10.60 -11.54 -7.15
N ALA A 239 11.76 -11.91 -7.69
CA ALA A 239 12.07 -11.78 -9.12
C ALA A 239 11.10 -12.53 -10.07
N TYR A 240 10.45 -13.59 -9.59
CA TYR A 240 9.48 -14.36 -10.37
C TYR A 240 8.03 -14.16 -9.90
N VAL A 241 7.76 -13.07 -9.16
CA VAL A 241 6.43 -12.73 -8.62
C VAL A 241 5.90 -11.50 -9.34
N THR A 242 4.83 -11.67 -10.12
CA THR A 242 4.10 -10.56 -10.77
C THR A 242 2.60 -10.89 -10.86
N GLY A 243 1.73 -9.88 -10.83
CA GLY A 243 0.27 -10.01 -10.89
C GLY A 243 -0.37 -10.53 -9.60
N VAL A 244 0.37 -10.70 -8.50
CA VAL A 244 -0.18 -11.20 -7.24
C VAL A 244 -0.91 -10.08 -6.49
N VAL A 245 -2.03 -10.44 -5.87
CA VAL A 245 -2.72 -9.67 -4.83
C VAL A 245 -2.48 -10.41 -3.53
N LEU A 246 -1.62 -9.88 -2.68
CA LEU A 246 -1.07 -10.57 -1.51
C LEU A 246 -1.65 -10.01 -0.20
N PRO A 247 -2.54 -10.75 0.50
CA PRO A 247 -2.96 -10.39 1.84
C PRO A 247 -1.79 -10.46 2.84
N VAL A 248 -1.58 -9.36 3.57
CA VAL A 248 -0.64 -9.24 4.69
C VAL A 248 -1.45 -8.69 5.86
N ASP A 249 -2.33 -9.54 6.39
CA ASP A 249 -3.48 -9.11 7.18
C ASP A 249 -3.72 -9.96 8.45
N GLY A 250 -2.77 -10.82 8.79
CA GLY A 250 -2.90 -11.74 9.92
C GLY A 250 -4.03 -12.76 9.77
N GLY A 251 -4.55 -12.93 8.55
CA GLY A 251 -5.63 -13.86 8.22
C GLY A 251 -7.04 -13.30 8.41
N ILE A 252 -7.20 -12.01 8.72
CA ILE A 252 -8.54 -11.43 8.99
C ILE A 252 -9.49 -11.55 7.81
N SER A 253 -9.00 -11.45 6.58
CA SER A 253 -9.82 -11.57 5.37
C SER A 253 -10.34 -12.99 5.12
N LEU A 254 -9.78 -14.00 5.79
CA LEU A 254 -10.24 -15.40 5.74
C LEU A 254 -11.38 -15.69 6.71
N SER A 255 -11.65 -14.75 7.66
CA SER A 255 -12.73 -14.86 8.64
C SER A 255 -14.07 -14.80 7.90
N GLY A 256 -14.58 -15.97 7.54
CA GLY A 256 -15.89 -16.14 6.92
C GLY A 256 -17.05 -15.80 7.87
N PRO A 257 -18.29 -15.77 7.37
CA PRO A 257 -19.48 -15.47 8.19
C PRO A 257 -19.80 -16.54 9.24
N ARG A 258 -19.11 -17.67 9.29
CA ARG A 258 -19.37 -18.81 10.17
C ARG A 258 -18.11 -19.22 10.91
N ASP A 259 -18.03 -18.86 12.18
CA ASP A 259 -17.04 -19.36 13.13
C ASP A 259 -17.72 -20.41 14.04
N PHE A 260 -17.32 -21.66 13.88
CA PHE A 260 -17.82 -22.77 14.70
C PHE A 260 -16.92 -23.08 15.91
N SER A 261 -15.91 -22.25 16.20
CA SER A 261 -14.96 -22.49 17.29
C SER A 261 -15.64 -22.60 18.65
N ALA A 262 -16.68 -21.80 18.90
CA ALA A 262 -17.46 -21.87 20.14
C ALA A 262 -18.25 -23.19 20.26
N ALA A 263 -18.85 -23.65 19.16
CA ALA A 263 -19.55 -24.93 19.14
C ALA A 263 -18.58 -26.11 19.34
N TRP A 264 -17.41 -26.04 18.69
CA TRP A 264 -16.37 -27.04 18.86
C TRP A 264 -15.79 -27.07 20.30
N ALA A 265 -15.57 -25.89 20.90
CA ALA A 265 -15.10 -25.80 22.29
C ALA A 265 -16.13 -26.39 23.30
N ALA A 266 -17.43 -26.27 23.01
CA ALA A 266 -18.48 -26.86 23.84
C ALA A 266 -18.43 -28.40 23.82
N THR A 267 -18.20 -29.01 22.66
CA THR A 267 -18.12 -30.50 22.55
C THR A 267 -16.94 -31.11 23.31
N ARG A 268 -15.89 -30.33 23.62
CA ARG A 268 -14.73 -30.78 24.40
C ARG A 268 -14.90 -30.68 25.92
N ARG A 269 -15.95 -30.01 26.40
CA ARG A 269 -16.24 -29.88 27.84
C ARG A 269 -17.17 -30.99 28.34
N GLU A 270 -17.78 -31.73 27.44
CA GLU A 270 -18.73 -32.82 27.73
C GLU A 270 -18.09 -34.24 27.62
N GLY A 271 -16.82 -34.34 27.29
CA GLY A 271 -15.99 -35.54 27.24
C GLY A 271 -14.78 -35.44 28.19
#